data_272af253edf3dec4fb4e9f0a82feabbd
#
_entry.id   272af253edf3dec4fb4e9f0a82feabbd
#
_cell.length_a   1.000
_cell.length_b   1.000
_cell.length_c   1.000
_cell.angle_alpha   90.00
_cell.angle_beta   90.00
_cell.angle_gamma   90.00
#
_symmetry.space_group_name_H-M   'P 1'
#
loop_
_entity.id
_entity.type
_entity.pdbx_description
1 polymer ?
#
loop_
_entity_poly.entity_id
_entity_poly.type
_entity_poly.pdbx_seq_one_letter_code
_entity_poly.pdbx_strand_id
1 'polypeptide(L)'
;MIETLRSENGCPWDRAQTLESLKPCMVNEMTEAIAGIDLYRKSGNAENLCEELGDVLLQVVLLSQIAKEEGLFDIDDVIRKISKKMVHRHPHVFGTPEEREKKRSWEELKREEKGNRSKEEEDAQRTAFHEAAGFVICHLAEK
;
A
#
# COMPACT_ATOMS: atom_id res chain seq x y z
N MET A 1 0.95 -0.41 -19.66
CA MET A 1 1.44 0.98 -19.49
C MET A 1 2.74 1.02 -18.69
N ILE A 2 2.79 0.69 -17.42
CA ILE A 2 4.03 0.76 -16.59
C ILE A 2 5.14 -0.15 -17.12
N GLU A 3 4.83 -1.37 -17.54
CA GLU A 3 5.78 -2.26 -18.20
C GLU A 3 6.42 -1.64 -19.44
N THR A 4 5.64 -0.88 -20.23
CA THR A 4 6.15 -0.12 -21.39
C THR A 4 7.06 1.02 -20.97
N LEU A 5 6.70 1.79 -19.92
CA LEU A 5 7.54 2.86 -19.39
C LEU A 5 8.89 2.35 -18.90
N ARG A 6 8.93 1.15 -18.31
CA ARG A 6 10.15 0.51 -17.81
C ARG A 6 10.88 -0.36 -18.84
N SER A 7 10.33 -0.52 -20.06
CA SER A 7 10.99 -1.28 -21.13
C SER A 7 12.27 -0.61 -21.62
N GLU A 8 13.05 -1.33 -22.43
CA GLU A 8 14.33 -0.84 -22.98
C GLU A 8 14.18 0.48 -23.76
N ASN A 9 13.05 0.65 -24.46
CA ASN A 9 12.71 1.84 -25.21
C ASN A 9 11.74 2.77 -24.47
N GLY A 10 11.55 2.57 -23.16
CA GLY A 10 10.64 3.34 -22.33
C GLY A 10 11.28 4.61 -21.75
N CYS A 11 10.73 5.09 -20.65
CA CYS A 11 11.20 6.28 -19.97
C CYS A 11 12.51 5.98 -19.17
N PRO A 12 13.62 6.70 -19.44
CA PRO A 12 14.86 6.48 -18.69
C PRO A 12 14.72 6.71 -17.19
N TRP A 13 13.88 7.66 -16.77
CA TRP A 13 13.63 7.94 -15.36
C TRP A 13 12.92 6.77 -14.68
N ASP A 14 11.80 6.28 -15.27
CA ASP A 14 11.06 5.14 -14.72
C ASP A 14 11.93 3.88 -14.66
N ARG A 15 12.75 3.64 -15.67
CA ARG A 15 13.69 2.50 -15.70
C ARG A 15 14.73 2.53 -14.59
N ALA A 16 15.19 3.73 -14.21
CA ALA A 16 16.20 3.91 -13.17
C ALA A 16 15.65 3.71 -11.75
N GLN A 17 14.31 3.68 -11.59
CA GLN A 17 13.70 3.55 -10.26
C GLN A 17 13.90 2.14 -9.68
N THR A 18 14.09 2.11 -8.36
CA THR A 18 14.19 0.93 -7.52
C THR A 18 13.15 0.98 -6.41
N LEU A 19 12.94 -0.12 -5.68
CA LEU A 19 12.07 -0.14 -4.50
C LEU A 19 12.49 0.93 -3.47
N GLU A 20 13.81 1.15 -3.32
CA GLU A 20 14.34 2.14 -2.39
C GLU A 20 14.16 3.58 -2.87
N SER A 21 14.41 3.86 -4.17
CA SER A 21 14.34 5.23 -4.70
C SER A 21 12.91 5.79 -4.72
N LEU A 22 11.88 4.93 -4.68
CA LEU A 22 10.49 5.35 -4.67
C LEU A 22 9.92 5.63 -3.26
N LYS A 23 10.65 5.36 -2.19
CA LYS A 23 10.19 5.69 -0.83
C LYS A 23 9.80 7.16 -0.65
N PRO A 24 10.61 8.14 -1.07
CA PRO A 24 10.24 9.55 -0.99
C PRO A 24 8.98 9.89 -1.78
N CYS A 25 8.83 9.35 -3.01
CA CYS A 25 7.65 9.56 -3.84
C CYS A 25 6.39 9.04 -3.11
N MET A 26 6.44 7.81 -2.59
CA MET A 26 5.30 7.23 -1.86
C MET A 26 4.87 8.08 -0.66
N VAL A 27 5.82 8.67 0.09
CA VAL A 27 5.51 9.59 1.20
C VAL A 27 4.82 10.85 0.69
N ASN A 28 5.31 11.42 -0.42
CA ASN A 28 4.74 12.62 -1.02
C ASN A 28 3.29 12.40 -1.45
N GLU A 29 3.05 11.40 -2.33
CA GLU A 29 1.72 11.11 -2.86
C GLU A 29 0.69 10.79 -1.75
N MET A 30 1.11 10.03 -0.73
CA MET A 30 0.26 9.78 0.44
C MET A 30 -0.07 11.07 1.21
N THR A 31 0.88 11.99 1.33
CA THR A 31 0.68 13.27 2.01
C THR A 31 -0.23 14.19 1.19
N GLU A 32 -0.04 14.22 -0.13
CA GLU A 32 -0.86 15.00 -1.06
C GLU A 32 -2.30 14.47 -1.12
N ALA A 33 -2.48 13.14 -1.12
CA ALA A 33 -3.81 12.54 -1.00
C ALA A 33 -4.52 12.91 0.32
N ILE A 34 -3.80 12.95 1.45
CA ILE A 34 -4.35 13.41 2.74
C ILE A 34 -4.75 14.88 2.65
N ALA A 35 -3.92 15.73 2.07
CA ALA A 35 -4.23 17.14 1.84
C ALA A 35 -5.45 17.32 0.90
N GLY A 36 -5.58 16.47 -0.13
CA GLY A 36 -6.73 16.42 -1.02
C GLY A 36 -8.05 16.13 -0.31
N ILE A 37 -8.04 15.26 0.72
CA ILE A 37 -9.21 15.02 1.58
C ILE A 37 -9.62 16.30 2.32
N ASP A 38 -8.65 17.03 2.89
CA ASP A 38 -8.92 18.27 3.62
C ASP A 38 -9.40 19.40 2.68
N LEU A 39 -8.85 19.46 1.49
CA LEU A 39 -9.27 20.40 0.44
C LEU A 39 -10.71 20.12 0.00
N TYR A 40 -11.04 18.87 -0.27
CA TYR A 40 -12.41 18.45 -0.59
C TYR A 40 -13.41 18.86 0.51
N ARG A 41 -13.07 18.63 1.78
CA ARG A 41 -13.94 19.00 2.91
C ARG A 41 -14.19 20.49 3.01
N LYS A 42 -13.26 21.33 2.56
CA LYS A 42 -13.37 22.81 2.60
C LYS A 42 -14.09 23.36 1.38
N SER A 43 -13.84 22.78 0.19
CA SER A 43 -14.29 23.34 -1.10
C SER A 43 -15.49 22.62 -1.71
N GLY A 44 -15.72 21.35 -1.34
CA GLY A 44 -16.68 20.45 -2.01
C GLY A 44 -16.18 19.92 -3.39
N ASN A 45 -15.00 20.33 -3.84
CA ASN A 45 -14.42 19.87 -5.11
C ASN A 45 -13.50 18.66 -4.86
N ALA A 46 -13.82 17.51 -5.47
CA ALA A 46 -13.09 16.25 -5.31
C ALA A 46 -12.03 16.00 -6.41
N GLU A 47 -11.83 16.93 -7.35
CA GLU A 47 -10.96 16.73 -8.51
C GLU A 47 -9.51 16.47 -8.09
N ASN A 48 -8.95 17.33 -7.22
CA ASN A 48 -7.61 17.13 -6.68
C ASN A 48 -7.47 15.81 -5.91
N LEU A 49 -8.45 15.45 -5.05
CA LEU A 49 -8.42 14.17 -4.34
C LEU A 49 -8.40 12.97 -5.32
N CYS A 50 -9.12 13.07 -6.44
CA CYS A 50 -9.13 12.02 -7.45
C CYS A 50 -7.76 11.88 -8.13
N GLU A 51 -7.10 13.00 -8.43
CA GLU A 51 -5.75 13.07 -8.98
C GLU A 51 -4.74 12.39 -8.03
N GLU A 52 -4.68 12.84 -6.78
CA GLU A 52 -3.73 12.33 -5.79
C GLU A 52 -3.91 10.83 -5.48
N LEU A 53 -5.16 10.34 -5.49
CA LEU A 53 -5.40 8.90 -5.37
C LEU A 53 -4.90 8.12 -6.60
N GLY A 54 -4.90 8.74 -7.77
CA GLY A 54 -4.29 8.20 -8.98
C GLY A 54 -2.78 8.06 -8.83
N ASP A 55 -2.12 9.06 -8.24
CA ASP A 55 -0.67 9.06 -8.02
C ASP A 55 -0.26 8.06 -6.94
N VAL A 56 -1.03 7.91 -5.87
CA VAL A 56 -0.86 6.81 -4.91
C VAL A 56 -0.98 5.45 -5.59
N LEU A 57 -1.98 5.27 -6.48
CA LEU A 57 -2.15 4.02 -7.22
C LEU A 57 -0.97 3.77 -8.17
N LEU A 58 -0.45 4.82 -8.82
CA LEU A 58 0.74 4.74 -9.67
C LEU A 58 1.93 4.19 -8.89
N GLN A 59 2.18 4.69 -7.66
CA GLN A 59 3.25 4.17 -6.81
C GLN A 59 3.10 2.66 -6.53
N VAL A 60 1.88 2.21 -6.24
CA VAL A 60 1.61 0.78 -6.00
C VAL A 60 1.91 -0.06 -7.24
N VAL A 61 1.46 0.39 -8.42
CA VAL A 61 1.66 -0.35 -9.68
C VAL A 61 3.14 -0.36 -10.09
N LEU A 62 3.84 0.77 -9.93
CA LEU A 62 5.26 0.90 -10.27
C LEU A 62 6.14 0.04 -9.36
N LEU A 63 5.91 0.06 -8.04
CA LEU A 63 6.60 -0.83 -7.08
C LEU A 63 6.33 -2.31 -7.39
N SER A 64 5.09 -2.66 -7.77
CA SER A 64 4.75 -4.03 -8.15
C SER A 64 5.45 -4.48 -9.44
N GLN A 65 5.64 -3.57 -10.40
CA GLN A 65 6.38 -3.84 -11.62
C GLN A 65 7.87 -4.07 -11.34
N ILE A 66 8.48 -3.26 -10.46
CA ILE A 66 9.87 -3.44 -10.04
C ILE A 66 10.03 -4.80 -9.33
N ALA A 67 9.11 -5.12 -8.42
CA ALA A 67 9.12 -6.41 -7.73
C ALA A 67 8.98 -7.60 -8.70
N LYS A 68 8.17 -7.46 -9.76
CA LYS A 68 8.05 -8.45 -10.84
C LYS A 68 9.37 -8.64 -11.59
N GLU A 69 10.07 -7.55 -11.91
CA GLU A 69 11.38 -7.59 -12.58
C GLU A 69 12.46 -8.25 -11.71
N GLU A 70 12.35 -8.11 -10.39
CA GLU A 70 13.19 -8.78 -9.40
C GLU A 70 12.77 -10.24 -9.10
N GLY A 71 11.68 -10.73 -9.71
CA GLY A 71 11.17 -12.09 -9.50
C GLY A 71 10.50 -12.33 -8.15
N LEU A 72 10.01 -11.29 -7.48
CA LEU A 72 9.43 -11.37 -6.13
C LEU A 72 7.91 -11.62 -6.16
N PHE A 73 7.16 -10.72 -6.78
CA PHE A 73 5.70 -10.77 -6.95
C PHE A 73 5.27 -9.75 -8.00
N ASP A 74 4.01 -9.80 -8.44
CA ASP A 74 3.42 -8.84 -9.37
C ASP A 74 2.18 -8.14 -8.79
N ILE A 75 1.57 -7.26 -9.58
CA ILE A 75 0.35 -6.53 -9.17
C ILE A 75 -0.83 -7.45 -8.91
N ASP A 76 -0.95 -8.57 -9.62
CA ASP A 76 -2.04 -9.53 -9.40
C ASP A 76 -1.89 -10.23 -8.04
N ASP A 77 -0.66 -10.47 -7.59
CA ASP A 77 -0.38 -10.98 -6.25
C ASP A 77 -0.78 -9.98 -5.16
N VAL A 78 -0.50 -8.69 -5.36
CA VAL A 78 -0.91 -7.61 -4.44
C VAL A 78 -2.44 -7.56 -4.34
N ILE A 79 -3.13 -7.54 -5.48
CA ILE A 79 -4.60 -7.52 -5.54
C ILE A 79 -5.18 -8.77 -4.89
N ARG A 80 -4.63 -9.95 -5.18
CA ARG A 80 -5.08 -11.22 -4.60
C ARG A 80 -4.91 -11.25 -3.09
N LYS A 81 -3.78 -10.77 -2.58
CA LYS A 81 -3.51 -10.70 -1.13
C LYS A 81 -4.46 -9.76 -0.41
N ILE A 82 -4.69 -8.54 -0.93
CA ILE A 82 -5.61 -7.60 -0.28
C ILE A 82 -7.06 -8.10 -0.36
N SER A 83 -7.49 -8.68 -1.49
CA SER A 83 -8.83 -9.23 -1.66
C SER A 83 -9.10 -10.37 -0.66
N LYS A 84 -8.19 -11.33 -0.54
CA LYS A 84 -8.28 -12.42 0.45
C LYS A 84 -8.37 -11.88 1.88
N LYS A 85 -7.55 -10.89 2.20
CA LYS A 85 -7.55 -10.22 3.51
C LYS A 85 -8.88 -9.55 3.80
N MET A 86 -9.47 -8.83 2.84
CA MET A 86 -10.76 -8.15 3.02
C MET A 86 -11.91 -9.16 3.18
N VAL A 87 -11.94 -10.22 2.38
CA VAL A 87 -12.93 -11.30 2.54
C VAL A 87 -12.82 -11.94 3.93
N HIS A 88 -11.62 -12.29 4.36
CA HIS A 88 -11.37 -12.90 5.67
C HIS A 88 -11.78 -11.98 6.85
N ARG A 89 -11.51 -10.67 6.75
CA ARG A 89 -11.83 -9.70 7.80
C ARG A 89 -13.28 -9.26 7.85
N HIS A 90 -14.08 -9.64 6.85
CA HIS A 90 -15.49 -9.29 6.78
C HIS A 90 -16.39 -10.54 6.67
N PRO A 91 -16.28 -11.52 7.60
CA PRO A 91 -17.10 -12.72 7.56
C PRO A 91 -18.58 -12.43 7.65
N HIS A 92 -18.97 -11.31 8.27
CA HIS A 92 -20.35 -10.84 8.31
C HIS A 92 -20.92 -10.42 6.93
N VAL A 93 -20.05 -10.18 5.95
CA VAL A 93 -20.44 -9.82 4.57
C VAL A 93 -20.22 -11.01 3.62
N PHE A 94 -19.04 -11.61 3.64
CA PHE A 94 -18.60 -12.59 2.67
C PHE A 94 -18.64 -14.05 3.16
N GLY A 95 -18.85 -14.26 4.46
CA GLY A 95 -18.86 -15.59 5.07
C GLY A 95 -20.16 -16.39 4.82
N THR A 96 -20.14 -17.66 5.25
CA THR A 96 -21.34 -18.51 5.28
C THR A 96 -22.39 -17.93 6.24
N PRO A 97 -23.67 -18.39 6.20
CA PRO A 97 -24.69 -17.96 7.16
C PRO A 97 -24.23 -18.10 8.61
N GLU A 98 -23.57 -19.22 8.95
CA GLU A 98 -23.06 -19.51 10.29
C GLU A 98 -21.90 -18.57 10.69
N GLU A 99 -21.05 -18.18 9.74
CA GLU A 99 -19.95 -17.24 9.97
C GLU A 99 -20.46 -15.80 10.15
N ARG A 100 -21.53 -15.42 9.43
CA ARG A 100 -22.16 -14.09 9.55
C ARG A 100 -22.79 -13.86 10.92
N GLU A 101 -23.28 -14.91 11.57
CA GLU A 101 -23.85 -14.84 12.91
C GLU A 101 -22.78 -14.74 14.02
N LYS A 102 -21.55 -15.18 13.75
CA LYS A 102 -20.43 -15.09 14.70
C LYS A 102 -19.95 -13.65 14.80
N LYS A 103 -20.21 -13.00 15.92
CA LYS A 103 -19.68 -11.67 16.25
C LYS A 103 -18.18 -11.80 16.59
N ARG A 104 -17.34 -11.72 15.56
CA ARG A 104 -15.87 -11.70 15.72
C ARG A 104 -15.37 -10.25 15.62
N SER A 105 -14.49 -9.87 16.54
CA SER A 105 -13.91 -8.55 16.52
C SER A 105 -12.83 -8.44 15.43
N TRP A 106 -12.62 -7.22 14.93
CA TRP A 106 -11.55 -6.92 13.98
C TRP A 106 -10.16 -7.33 14.49
N GLU A 107 -9.92 -7.16 15.79
CA GLU A 107 -8.65 -7.52 16.43
C GLU A 107 -8.45 -9.04 16.52
N GLU A 108 -9.50 -9.81 16.71
CA GLU A 108 -9.44 -11.29 16.67
C GLU A 108 -9.07 -11.77 15.26
N LEU A 109 -9.73 -11.24 14.23
CA LEU A 109 -9.45 -11.59 12.83
C LEU A 109 -8.01 -11.22 12.42
N LYS A 110 -7.53 -10.04 12.84
CA LYS A 110 -6.13 -9.64 12.63
C LYS A 110 -5.13 -10.53 13.36
N ARG A 111 -5.47 -11.01 14.54
CA ARG A 111 -4.61 -11.88 15.33
C ARG A 111 -4.47 -13.26 14.68
N GLU A 112 -5.56 -13.79 14.14
CA GLU A 112 -5.54 -15.07 13.40
C GLU A 112 -4.66 -14.99 12.15
N GLU A 113 -4.70 -13.89 11.40
CA GLU A 113 -3.80 -13.69 10.25
C GLU A 113 -2.32 -13.68 10.64
N LYS A 114 -2.02 -13.20 11.85
CA LYS A 114 -0.66 -13.14 12.38
C LYS A 114 -0.20 -14.44 13.06
N GLY A 115 -1.14 -15.32 13.42
CA GLY A 115 -0.96 -16.45 14.31
C GLY A 115 0.12 -17.49 13.94
N ASN A 116 0.73 -17.38 12.76
CA ASN A 116 1.81 -18.26 12.30
C ASN A 116 3.17 -17.54 12.20
N ARG A 117 3.29 -16.30 12.70
CA ARG A 117 4.56 -15.58 12.67
C ARG A 117 5.41 -15.92 13.86
N SER A 118 6.70 -16.09 13.64
CA SER A 118 7.65 -16.24 14.74
C SER A 118 7.84 -14.90 15.46
N LYS A 119 8.33 -14.95 16.70
CA LYS A 119 8.65 -13.75 17.48
C LYS A 119 9.72 -12.90 16.78
N GLU A 120 10.69 -13.57 16.15
CA GLU A 120 11.75 -12.92 15.38
C GLU A 120 11.17 -12.13 14.18
N GLU A 121 10.19 -12.69 13.47
CA GLU A 121 9.52 -12.01 12.36
C GLU A 121 8.71 -10.79 12.85
N GLU A 122 8.03 -10.90 13.99
CA GLU A 122 7.29 -9.79 14.58
C GLU A 122 8.22 -8.66 15.04
N ASP A 123 9.34 -9.00 15.66
CA ASP A 123 10.34 -8.05 16.12
C ASP A 123 11.03 -7.35 14.94
N ALA A 124 11.37 -8.09 13.87
CA ALA A 124 11.92 -7.52 12.64
C ALA A 124 10.94 -6.55 11.97
N GLN A 125 9.65 -6.91 11.89
CA GLN A 125 8.63 -6.02 11.33
C GLN A 125 8.44 -4.76 12.18
N ARG A 126 8.49 -4.87 13.50
CA ARG A 126 8.39 -3.71 14.40
C ARG A 126 9.57 -2.77 14.23
N THR A 127 10.78 -3.31 14.14
CA THR A 127 12.01 -2.53 13.90
C THR A 127 11.91 -1.79 12.56
N ALA A 128 11.60 -2.50 11.47
CA ALA A 128 11.44 -1.91 10.14
C ALA A 128 10.36 -0.82 10.10
N PHE A 129 9.26 -0.98 10.87
CA PHE A 129 8.23 0.05 10.98
C PHE A 129 8.75 1.32 11.66
N HIS A 130 9.54 1.19 12.74
CA HIS A 130 10.11 2.35 13.43
C HIS A 130 11.14 3.09 12.58
N GLU A 131 11.97 2.37 11.83
CA GLU A 131 12.91 2.94 10.88
C GLU A 131 12.19 3.70 9.76
N ALA A 132 11.15 3.09 9.19
CA ALA A 132 10.30 3.74 8.17
C ALA A 132 9.59 4.98 8.71
N ALA A 133 9.08 4.95 9.94
CA ALA A 133 8.46 6.11 10.58
C ALA A 133 9.47 7.26 10.77
N GLY A 134 10.70 6.94 11.17
CA GLY A 134 11.81 7.91 11.24
C GLY A 134 12.11 8.53 9.88
N PHE A 135 12.20 7.72 8.84
CA PHE A 135 12.40 8.20 7.46
C PHE A 135 11.28 9.17 7.03
N VAL A 136 10.00 8.81 7.26
CA VAL A 136 8.85 9.67 6.90
C VAL A 136 8.94 11.03 7.60
N ILE A 137 9.21 11.04 8.91
CA ILE A 137 9.31 12.28 9.68
C ILE A 137 10.45 13.17 9.16
N CYS A 138 11.64 12.61 8.93
CA CYS A 138 12.78 13.34 8.39
C CYS A 138 12.48 13.90 7.00
N HIS A 139 11.93 13.07 6.09
CA HIS A 139 11.63 13.49 4.74
C HIS A 139 10.63 14.65 4.67
N LEU A 140 9.58 14.62 5.51
CA LEU A 140 8.59 15.70 5.55
C LEU A 140 9.11 16.97 6.24
N ALA A 141 10.08 16.86 7.14
CA ALA A 141 10.68 18.03 7.81
C ALA A 141 11.64 18.82 6.90
N GLU A 142 12.11 18.23 5.81
CA GLU A 142 13.00 18.87 4.83
C GLU A 142 12.25 19.66 3.74
N LYS A 143 10.90 19.60 3.72
CA LYS A 143 10.03 20.32 2.77
C LYS A 143 9.41 21.57 3.36
#